data_2483df01cb91041d3e36a11ac611d37b
#
_entry.id   2483df01cb91041d3e36a11ac611d37b
#
_cell.length_a   1.000
_cell.length_b   1.000
_cell.length_c   1.000
_cell.angle_alpha   90.00
_cell.angle_beta   90.00
_cell.angle_gamma   90.00
#
_symmetry.space_group_name_H-M   'P 1'
#
loop_
_entity.id
_entity.type
_entity.pdbx_description
1 polymer ?
#
loop_
_entity_poly.entity_id
_entity_poly.type
_entity_poly.pdbx_seq_one_letter_code
_entity_poly.pdbx_strand_id
1 'polypeptide(L)'
;MVGSVARSNPPRKERVPPFSQVVSDALRDLTEKRLLELVKAEPVPRHLAIIIDGNRRFAEARGLDVRNGHEKGRDTLEELLNWCLDLGIRILTVYALSTENLSRPSEEIEGLMDLFDRSLRQIAVDERVHRHRIRVRVIGNRELLAPHVREAIDIAEAATRDYSDYLYNVALGYGGRDEIVQAIRALAREVSEGKLTPEAIDSEAVSRHLYTRDLPDPDLIFRTSGEERISNFLLWQSAYSELYFSDVLWPGLTHLEFLRAIRTFQLRRRRYGG
;
A
#
# COMPACT_ATOMS: atom_id res chain seq x y z
N MET A 1 -11.68 -30.99 55.59
CA MET A 1 -12.09 -30.86 54.19
C MET A 1 -13.05 -29.69 54.08
N VAL A 2 -12.61 -28.56 53.57
CA VAL A 2 -13.46 -27.38 53.37
C VAL A 2 -13.43 -27.11 51.86
N GLY A 3 -14.55 -27.33 51.20
CA GLY A 3 -14.70 -27.16 49.76
C GLY A 3 -14.68 -25.68 49.34
N SER A 4 -13.80 -25.31 48.46
CA SER A 4 -13.76 -24.01 47.80
C SER A 4 -14.85 -23.92 46.76
N VAL A 5 -15.86 -23.08 47.01
CA VAL A 5 -16.91 -22.73 46.03
C VAL A 5 -16.35 -21.67 45.06
N ALA A 6 -16.13 -22.06 43.83
CA ALA A 6 -15.75 -21.15 42.75
C ALA A 6 -16.90 -20.17 42.46
N ARG A 7 -16.67 -18.87 42.71
CA ARG A 7 -17.61 -17.80 42.33
C ARG A 7 -17.55 -17.62 40.79
N SER A 8 -18.62 -17.96 40.11
CA SER A 8 -18.79 -17.64 38.70
C SER A 8 -19.01 -16.14 38.51
N ASN A 9 -18.15 -15.51 37.70
CA ASN A 9 -18.35 -14.12 37.30
C ASN A 9 -19.65 -13.99 36.47
N PRO A 10 -20.51 -12.99 36.77
CA PRO A 10 -21.70 -12.76 35.96
C PRO A 10 -21.30 -12.31 34.53
N PRO A 11 -22.11 -12.65 33.50
CA PRO A 11 -21.83 -12.26 32.12
C PRO A 11 -21.78 -10.73 31.99
N ARG A 12 -20.75 -10.21 31.29
CA ARG A 12 -20.64 -8.79 30.96
C ARG A 12 -21.88 -8.39 30.17
N LYS A 13 -22.72 -7.50 30.74
CA LYS A 13 -23.81 -6.86 30.00
C LYS A 13 -23.22 -6.08 28.82
N GLU A 14 -23.55 -6.45 27.61
CA GLU A 14 -23.28 -5.65 26.42
C GLU A 14 -23.89 -4.26 26.61
N ARG A 15 -23.07 -3.23 26.60
CA ARG A 15 -23.54 -1.85 26.70
C ARG A 15 -24.21 -1.48 25.39
N VAL A 16 -25.52 -1.26 25.41
CA VAL A 16 -26.26 -0.68 24.27
C VAL A 16 -25.65 0.70 23.98
N PRO A 17 -25.23 0.97 22.73
CA PRO A 17 -24.62 2.25 22.39
C PRO A 17 -25.64 3.39 22.57
N PRO A 18 -25.21 4.61 22.93
CA PRO A 18 -26.10 5.76 23.07
C PRO A 18 -26.78 6.09 21.74
N PHE A 19 -28.02 6.56 21.77
CA PHE A 19 -28.85 6.86 20.59
C PHE A 19 -28.13 7.78 19.60
N SER A 20 -27.38 8.77 20.07
CA SER A 20 -26.57 9.66 19.24
C SER A 20 -25.52 8.91 18.43
N GLN A 21 -24.91 7.87 18.98
CA GLN A 21 -23.93 7.04 18.27
C GLN A 21 -24.60 6.19 17.20
N VAL A 22 -25.75 5.59 17.49
CA VAL A 22 -26.54 4.81 16.53
C VAL A 22 -26.97 5.67 15.33
N VAL A 23 -27.41 6.91 15.57
CA VAL A 23 -27.78 7.85 14.49
C VAL A 23 -26.56 8.27 13.68
N SER A 24 -25.43 8.55 14.33
CA SER A 24 -24.18 8.90 13.64
C SER A 24 -23.68 7.77 12.74
N ASP A 25 -23.70 6.54 13.23
CA ASP A 25 -23.27 5.36 12.47
C ASP A 25 -24.22 5.09 11.28
N ALA A 26 -25.53 5.21 11.47
CA ALA A 26 -26.50 5.07 10.39
C ALA A 26 -26.33 6.14 9.29
N LEU A 27 -26.08 7.39 9.65
CA LEU A 27 -25.79 8.46 8.70
C LEU A 27 -24.50 8.23 7.94
N ARG A 28 -23.47 7.72 8.62
CA ARG A 28 -22.20 7.33 8.01
C ARG A 28 -22.39 6.24 6.97
N ASP A 29 -23.12 5.19 7.32
CA ASP A 29 -23.41 4.05 6.43
C ASP A 29 -24.18 4.48 5.18
N LEU A 30 -25.16 5.37 5.33
CA LEU A 30 -25.92 5.92 4.19
C LEU A 30 -25.02 6.76 3.29
N THR A 31 -24.13 7.57 3.88
CA THR A 31 -23.18 8.40 3.14
C THR A 31 -22.21 7.52 2.36
N GLU A 32 -21.68 6.47 2.98
CA GLU A 32 -20.74 5.53 2.37
C GLU A 32 -21.37 4.79 1.20
N LYS A 33 -22.60 4.24 1.38
CA LYS A 33 -23.34 3.56 0.30
C LYS A 33 -23.57 4.48 -0.90
N ARG A 34 -24.05 5.71 -0.66
CA ARG A 34 -24.25 6.69 -1.72
C ARG A 34 -22.95 7.07 -2.44
N LEU A 35 -21.87 7.24 -1.69
CA LEU A 35 -20.57 7.57 -2.27
C LEU A 35 -20.02 6.40 -3.10
N LEU A 36 -20.20 5.17 -2.65
CA LEU A 36 -19.83 3.96 -3.38
C LEU A 36 -20.56 3.87 -4.73
N GLU A 37 -21.87 4.15 -4.76
CA GLU A 37 -22.64 4.21 -6.01
C GLU A 37 -22.10 5.27 -6.97
N LEU A 38 -21.79 6.47 -6.46
CA LEU A 38 -21.21 7.55 -7.26
C LEU A 38 -19.82 7.20 -7.80
N VAL A 39 -19.01 6.53 -6.99
CA VAL A 39 -17.67 6.08 -7.40
C VAL A 39 -17.78 4.99 -8.47
N LYS A 40 -18.67 4.01 -8.31
CA LYS A 40 -18.87 2.94 -9.29
C LYS A 40 -19.45 3.40 -10.63
N ALA A 41 -20.12 4.55 -10.66
CA ALA A 41 -20.70 5.12 -11.88
C ALA A 41 -19.66 5.79 -12.80
N GLU A 42 -18.43 5.98 -12.37
CA GLU A 42 -17.39 6.73 -13.08
C GLU A 42 -16.10 5.91 -13.14
N PRO A 43 -15.20 6.16 -14.12
CA PRO A 43 -13.92 5.47 -14.18
C PRO A 43 -13.06 5.67 -12.92
N VAL A 44 -12.54 4.59 -12.37
CA VAL A 44 -11.58 4.58 -11.25
C VAL A 44 -10.14 4.65 -11.78
N PRO A 45 -9.13 5.01 -10.94
CA PRO A 45 -7.74 4.91 -11.34
C PRO A 45 -7.39 3.48 -11.72
N ARG A 46 -6.69 3.30 -12.82
CA ARG A 46 -6.17 1.99 -13.24
C ARG A 46 -5.03 1.54 -12.36
N HIS A 47 -4.14 2.49 -12.00
CA HIS A 47 -3.00 2.31 -11.12
C HIS A 47 -3.10 3.29 -9.94
N LEU A 48 -3.33 2.74 -8.76
CA LEU A 48 -3.28 3.44 -7.48
C LEU A 48 -1.94 3.19 -6.82
N ALA A 49 -1.23 4.26 -6.44
CA ALA A 49 -0.06 4.17 -5.59
C ALA A 49 -0.37 4.77 -4.21
N ILE A 50 0.06 4.11 -3.13
CA ILE A 50 -0.27 4.55 -1.77
C ILE A 50 0.96 4.58 -0.87
N ILE A 51 1.09 5.69 -0.11
CA ILE A 51 2.10 5.87 0.93
C ILE A 51 1.40 5.63 2.27
N ILE A 52 1.69 4.48 2.89
CA ILE A 52 1.08 4.02 4.14
C ILE A 52 1.76 4.65 5.36
N ASP A 53 1.47 5.93 5.61
CA ASP A 53 2.13 6.70 6.66
C ASP A 53 1.23 6.86 7.91
N GLY A 54 1.87 6.86 9.09
CA GLY A 54 1.21 7.12 10.36
C GLY A 54 1.12 5.93 11.33
N ASN A 55 1.72 4.76 11.04
CA ASN A 55 1.68 3.58 11.93
C ASN A 55 2.20 3.89 13.34
N ARG A 56 3.35 4.54 13.47
CA ARG A 56 3.97 4.92 14.75
C ARG A 56 3.09 5.90 15.51
N ARG A 57 2.70 7.00 14.87
CA ARG A 57 1.83 8.02 15.48
C ARG A 57 0.48 7.45 15.92
N PHE A 58 -0.05 6.47 15.19
CA PHE A 58 -1.27 5.77 15.59
C PHE A 58 -1.09 4.96 16.87
N ALA A 59 0.02 4.24 17.03
CA ALA A 59 0.36 3.50 18.24
C ALA A 59 0.58 4.45 19.41
N GLU A 60 1.42 5.47 19.24
CA GLU A 60 1.71 6.49 20.26
C GLU A 60 0.44 7.18 20.79
N ALA A 61 -0.46 7.61 19.88
CA ALA A 61 -1.72 8.27 20.26
C ALA A 61 -2.67 7.36 21.07
N ARG A 62 -2.41 6.05 21.11
CA ARG A 62 -3.21 5.05 21.84
C ARG A 62 -2.46 4.38 23.00
N GLY A 63 -1.22 4.83 23.27
CA GLY A 63 -0.38 4.21 24.29
C GLY A 63 -0.02 2.75 23.97
N LEU A 64 0.04 2.39 22.68
CA LEU A 64 0.39 1.06 22.19
C LEU A 64 1.87 1.01 21.78
N ASP A 65 2.43 -0.18 21.77
CA ASP A 65 3.74 -0.44 21.19
C ASP A 65 3.74 -0.17 19.68
N VAL A 66 4.86 0.31 19.12
CA VAL A 66 5.02 0.61 17.69
C VAL A 66 4.73 -0.62 16.82
N ARG A 67 5.09 -1.81 17.29
CA ARG A 67 4.78 -3.09 16.62
C ARG A 67 3.28 -3.28 16.40
N ASN A 68 2.46 -2.93 17.41
CA ASN A 68 0.99 -3.01 17.26
C ASN A 68 0.46 -2.05 16.20
N GLY A 69 1.09 -0.87 16.04
CA GLY A 69 0.76 0.05 14.95
C GLY A 69 1.03 -0.54 13.58
N HIS A 70 2.16 -1.22 13.41
CA HIS A 70 2.52 -1.90 12.15
C HIS A 70 1.60 -3.10 11.86
N GLU A 71 1.28 -3.92 12.87
CA GLU A 71 0.32 -5.03 12.71
C GLU A 71 -1.06 -4.52 12.30
N LYS A 72 -1.55 -3.45 12.95
CA LYS A 72 -2.84 -2.85 12.57
C LYS A 72 -2.79 -2.24 11.17
N GLY A 73 -1.64 -1.67 10.78
CA GLY A 73 -1.42 -1.18 9.41
C GLY A 73 -1.46 -2.29 8.37
N ARG A 74 -0.97 -3.50 8.69
CA ARG A 74 -1.12 -4.69 7.83
C ARG A 74 -2.60 -5.06 7.65
N ASP A 75 -3.39 -5.10 8.73
CA ASP A 75 -4.82 -5.40 8.66
C ASP A 75 -5.55 -4.40 7.75
N THR A 76 -5.24 -3.10 7.89
CA THR A 76 -5.79 -2.04 7.02
C THR A 76 -5.42 -2.23 5.56
N LEU A 77 -4.20 -2.75 5.28
CA LEU A 77 -3.77 -3.05 3.92
C LEU A 77 -4.57 -4.20 3.31
N GLU A 78 -4.90 -5.22 4.09
CA GLU A 78 -5.77 -6.31 3.64
C GLU A 78 -7.20 -5.81 3.30
N GLU A 79 -7.73 -4.88 4.10
CA GLU A 79 -9.01 -4.23 3.80
C GLU A 79 -8.91 -3.39 2.51
N LEU A 80 -7.84 -2.60 2.33
CA LEU A 80 -7.63 -1.81 1.11
C LEU A 80 -7.56 -2.69 -0.14
N LEU A 81 -6.88 -3.83 -0.08
CA LEU A 81 -6.82 -4.79 -1.19
C LEU A 81 -8.22 -5.24 -1.61
N ASN A 82 -9.11 -5.54 -0.64
CA ASN A 82 -10.50 -5.89 -0.93
C ASN A 82 -11.24 -4.72 -1.58
N TRP A 83 -11.10 -3.49 -1.08
CA TRP A 83 -11.75 -2.30 -1.65
C TRP A 83 -11.26 -2.03 -3.09
N CYS A 84 -9.97 -2.25 -3.36
CA CYS A 84 -9.43 -2.14 -4.72
C CYS A 84 -10.05 -3.17 -5.67
N LEU A 85 -10.20 -4.42 -5.22
CA LEU A 85 -10.85 -5.48 -5.99
C LEU A 85 -12.32 -5.14 -6.28
N ASP A 86 -13.07 -4.68 -5.27
CA ASP A 86 -14.49 -4.33 -5.38
C ASP A 86 -14.74 -3.16 -6.35
N LEU A 87 -13.79 -2.26 -6.47
CA LEU A 87 -13.84 -1.14 -7.42
C LEU A 87 -13.21 -1.47 -8.79
N GLY A 88 -12.53 -2.61 -8.93
CA GLY A 88 -11.84 -2.99 -10.16
C GLY A 88 -10.55 -2.19 -10.43
N ILE A 89 -9.88 -1.68 -9.39
CA ILE A 89 -8.56 -1.05 -9.50
C ILE A 89 -7.54 -2.15 -9.79
N ARG A 90 -6.91 -2.10 -10.96
CA ARG A 90 -6.12 -3.21 -11.50
C ARG A 90 -4.69 -3.29 -10.95
N ILE A 91 -4.10 -2.14 -10.60
CA ILE A 91 -2.72 -2.05 -10.14
C ILE A 91 -2.70 -1.27 -8.84
N LEU A 92 -2.15 -1.88 -7.80
CA LEU A 92 -1.89 -1.24 -6.53
C LEU A 92 -0.39 -1.29 -6.23
N THR A 93 0.24 -0.12 -6.03
CA THR A 93 1.62 -0.03 -5.56
C THR A 93 1.66 0.57 -4.16
N VAL A 94 2.21 -0.16 -3.18
CA VAL A 94 2.25 0.25 -1.77
C VAL A 94 3.68 0.58 -1.35
N TYR A 95 3.90 1.78 -0.80
CA TYR A 95 5.17 2.18 -0.20
C TYR A 95 5.24 1.70 1.25
N ALA A 96 5.80 0.53 1.46
CA ALA A 96 5.83 -0.12 2.77
C ALA A 96 7.15 0.12 3.54
N LEU A 97 8.30 0.21 2.85
CA LEU A 97 9.59 0.50 3.46
C LEU A 97 10.48 1.32 2.52
N SER A 98 10.79 2.57 2.91
CA SER A 98 11.75 3.38 2.17
C SER A 98 13.20 3.05 2.56
N THR A 99 14.16 3.44 1.71
CA THR A 99 15.61 3.35 2.03
C THR A 99 15.94 4.17 3.28
N GLU A 100 15.30 5.32 3.47
CA GLU A 100 15.49 6.18 4.63
C GLU A 100 14.96 5.54 5.93
N ASN A 101 13.92 4.70 5.84
CA ASN A 101 13.38 4.01 7.01
C ASN A 101 14.33 2.97 7.59
N LEU A 102 15.29 2.47 6.82
CA LEU A 102 16.30 1.51 7.30
C LEU A 102 17.24 2.10 8.36
N SER A 103 17.26 3.42 8.54
CA SER A 103 18.00 4.10 9.63
C SER A 103 17.25 4.13 10.98
N ARG A 104 16.05 3.53 11.06
CA ARG A 104 15.28 3.41 12.30
C ARG A 104 15.98 2.48 13.30
N PRO A 105 15.59 2.50 14.61
CA PRO A 105 16.13 1.58 15.59
C PRO A 105 16.05 0.11 15.14
N SER A 106 17.10 -0.67 15.41
CA SER A 106 17.24 -2.06 14.93
C SER A 106 16.05 -2.94 15.32
N GLU A 107 15.55 -2.79 16.55
CA GLU A 107 14.38 -3.55 17.02
C GLU A 107 13.10 -3.29 16.19
N GLU A 108 12.88 -2.04 15.75
CA GLU A 108 11.76 -1.71 14.86
C GLU A 108 11.96 -2.33 13.48
N ILE A 109 13.19 -2.25 12.94
CA ILE A 109 13.52 -2.81 11.63
C ILE A 109 13.38 -4.34 11.63
N GLU A 110 13.88 -5.01 12.65
CA GLU A 110 13.73 -6.47 12.83
C GLU A 110 12.24 -6.86 12.88
N GLY A 111 11.45 -6.15 13.69
CA GLY A 111 10.01 -6.37 13.75
C GLY A 111 9.29 -6.16 12.42
N LEU A 112 9.72 -5.17 11.61
CA LEU A 112 9.20 -4.95 10.26
C LEU A 112 9.61 -6.07 9.29
N MET A 113 10.87 -6.54 9.35
CA MET A 113 11.33 -7.66 8.52
C MET A 113 10.54 -8.94 8.83
N ASP A 114 10.29 -9.25 10.11
CA ASP A 114 9.45 -10.37 10.51
C ASP A 114 8.00 -10.22 10.02
N LEU A 115 7.46 -9.00 10.05
CA LEU A 115 6.11 -8.72 9.55
C LEU A 115 6.03 -8.93 8.04
N PHE A 116 7.03 -8.46 7.28
CA PHE A 116 7.08 -8.66 5.82
C PHE A 116 7.23 -10.13 5.45
N ASP A 117 8.10 -10.88 6.13
CA ASP A 117 8.26 -12.33 5.90
C ASP A 117 6.93 -13.06 6.07
N ARG A 118 6.26 -12.87 7.22
CA ARG A 118 4.98 -13.52 7.50
C ARG A 118 3.90 -13.12 6.48
N SER A 119 3.81 -11.83 6.15
CA SER A 119 2.80 -11.33 5.22
C SER A 119 3.01 -11.86 3.79
N LEU A 120 4.25 -11.91 3.31
CA LEU A 120 4.58 -12.43 1.98
C LEU A 120 4.34 -13.94 1.88
N ARG A 121 4.71 -14.72 2.90
CA ARG A 121 4.41 -16.14 2.95
C ARG A 121 2.90 -16.41 3.01
N GLN A 122 2.14 -15.58 3.74
CA GLN A 122 0.68 -15.68 3.78
C GLN A 122 0.06 -15.39 2.39
N ILE A 123 0.53 -14.38 1.68
CA ILE A 123 0.09 -14.05 0.31
C ILE A 123 0.23 -15.24 -0.63
N ALA A 124 1.30 -16.01 -0.52
CA ALA A 124 1.56 -17.16 -1.38
C ALA A 124 0.51 -18.29 -1.28
N VAL A 125 -0.28 -18.31 -0.19
CA VAL A 125 -1.32 -19.33 0.07
C VAL A 125 -2.72 -18.72 0.26
N ASP A 126 -2.88 -17.40 0.12
CA ASP A 126 -4.16 -16.71 0.31
C ASP A 126 -5.12 -17.02 -0.86
N GLU A 127 -6.26 -17.64 -0.56
CA GLU A 127 -7.28 -18.00 -1.55
C GLU A 127 -7.77 -16.80 -2.37
N ARG A 128 -7.81 -15.59 -1.80
CA ARG A 128 -8.25 -14.37 -2.51
C ARG A 128 -7.25 -14.02 -3.61
N VAL A 129 -5.95 -14.13 -3.31
CA VAL A 129 -4.86 -13.88 -4.27
C VAL A 129 -4.99 -14.82 -5.47
N HIS A 130 -5.21 -16.10 -5.22
CA HIS A 130 -5.35 -17.11 -6.27
C HIS A 130 -6.66 -16.98 -7.04
N ARG A 131 -7.78 -16.77 -6.33
CA ARG A 131 -9.12 -16.60 -6.93
C ARG A 131 -9.19 -15.40 -7.87
N HIS A 132 -8.62 -14.27 -7.46
CA HIS A 132 -8.60 -13.05 -8.25
C HIS A 132 -7.40 -12.95 -9.19
N ARG A 133 -6.54 -13.96 -9.24
CA ARG A 133 -5.34 -14.01 -10.09
C ARG A 133 -4.46 -12.76 -9.91
N ILE A 134 -4.18 -12.41 -8.65
CA ILE A 134 -3.38 -11.24 -8.27
C ILE A 134 -1.90 -11.61 -8.39
N ARG A 135 -1.19 -10.98 -9.33
CA ARG A 135 0.27 -11.08 -9.39
C ARG A 135 0.89 -10.21 -8.31
N VAL A 136 1.78 -10.78 -7.51
CA VAL A 136 2.53 -10.06 -6.48
C VAL A 136 3.93 -9.78 -6.98
N ARG A 137 4.43 -8.55 -6.77
CA ARG A 137 5.80 -8.14 -7.09
C ARG A 137 6.35 -7.29 -5.96
N VAL A 138 7.63 -7.44 -5.68
CA VAL A 138 8.36 -6.57 -4.77
C VAL A 138 9.36 -5.75 -5.55
N ILE A 139 9.25 -4.42 -5.45
CA ILE A 139 10.15 -3.45 -6.08
C ILE A 139 11.03 -2.78 -5.02
N GLY A 140 12.26 -2.43 -5.40
CA GLY A 140 13.27 -1.83 -4.54
C GLY A 140 14.55 -2.65 -4.47
N ASN A 141 15.48 -2.23 -3.62
CA ASN A 141 16.76 -2.91 -3.47
C ASN A 141 16.67 -4.07 -2.48
N ARG A 142 16.55 -5.30 -3.00
CA ARG A 142 16.43 -6.52 -2.18
C ARG A 142 17.65 -6.82 -1.32
N GLU A 143 18.85 -6.30 -1.67
CA GLU A 143 20.06 -6.50 -0.88
C GLU A 143 20.00 -5.83 0.49
N LEU A 144 19.15 -4.80 0.63
CA LEU A 144 18.90 -4.10 1.89
C LEU A 144 17.96 -4.87 2.84
N LEU A 145 17.35 -5.96 2.35
CA LEU A 145 16.38 -6.75 3.12
C LEU A 145 17.04 -7.97 3.75
N ALA A 146 16.53 -8.39 4.90
CA ALA A 146 16.99 -9.60 5.58
C ALA A 146 16.84 -10.85 4.70
N PRO A 147 17.72 -11.87 4.84
CA PRO A 147 17.69 -13.08 4.00
C PRO A 147 16.33 -13.78 3.99
N HIS A 148 15.67 -13.92 5.15
CA HIS A 148 14.36 -14.57 5.25
C HIS A 148 13.26 -13.80 4.49
N VAL A 149 13.33 -12.45 4.46
CA VAL A 149 12.40 -11.63 3.67
C VAL A 149 12.61 -11.85 2.18
N ARG A 150 13.86 -11.94 1.72
CA ARG A 150 14.18 -12.22 0.31
C ARG A 150 13.63 -13.57 -0.12
N GLU A 151 13.77 -14.60 0.71
CA GLU A 151 13.18 -15.92 0.47
C GLU A 151 11.64 -15.84 0.39
N ALA A 152 10.99 -15.12 1.31
CA ALA A 152 9.54 -14.93 1.29
C ALA A 152 9.06 -14.19 0.04
N ILE A 153 9.84 -13.22 -0.46
CA ILE A 153 9.57 -12.53 -1.75
C ILE A 153 9.59 -13.56 -2.89
N ASP A 154 10.63 -14.36 -2.97
CA ASP A 154 10.76 -15.34 -4.04
C ASP A 154 9.61 -16.37 -4.04
N ILE A 155 9.15 -16.78 -2.85
CA ILE A 155 7.99 -17.68 -2.68
C ILE A 155 6.71 -16.99 -3.18
N ALA A 156 6.43 -15.76 -2.75
CA ALA A 156 5.21 -15.03 -3.13
C ALA A 156 5.17 -14.73 -4.64
N GLU A 157 6.28 -14.28 -5.21
CA GLU A 157 6.38 -13.99 -6.64
C GLU A 157 6.28 -15.26 -7.48
N ALA A 158 6.91 -16.37 -7.05
CA ALA A 158 6.82 -17.66 -7.75
C ALA A 158 5.38 -18.21 -7.75
N ALA A 159 4.68 -18.14 -6.63
CA ALA A 159 3.31 -18.62 -6.48
C ALA A 159 2.30 -17.84 -7.36
N THR A 160 2.63 -16.60 -7.75
CA THR A 160 1.71 -15.69 -8.45
C THR A 160 2.17 -15.23 -9.83
N ARG A 161 3.33 -15.72 -10.32
CA ARG A 161 3.99 -15.21 -11.54
C ARG A 161 3.13 -15.29 -12.81
N ASP A 162 2.26 -16.30 -12.90
CA ASP A 162 1.41 -16.55 -14.07
C ASP A 162 0.06 -15.81 -14.00
N TYR A 163 -0.13 -14.97 -12.98
CA TYR A 163 -1.33 -14.16 -12.82
C TYR A 163 -1.16 -12.79 -13.48
N SER A 164 -2.25 -12.25 -14.01
CA SER A 164 -2.24 -10.99 -14.78
C SER A 164 -3.50 -10.13 -14.63
N ASP A 165 -4.51 -10.59 -13.87
CA ASP A 165 -5.79 -9.89 -13.79
C ASP A 165 -5.68 -8.66 -12.89
N TYR A 166 -4.91 -8.78 -11.82
CA TYR A 166 -4.56 -7.70 -10.90
C TYR A 166 -3.07 -7.77 -10.57
N LEU A 167 -2.50 -6.62 -10.21
CA LEU A 167 -1.11 -6.52 -9.81
C LEU A 167 -0.99 -5.80 -8.46
N TYR A 168 -0.33 -6.44 -7.52
CA TYR A 168 0.02 -5.88 -6.23
C TYR A 168 1.53 -5.73 -6.13
N ASN A 169 2.02 -4.49 -6.22
CA ASN A 169 3.43 -4.14 -6.03
C ASN A 169 3.69 -3.67 -4.61
N VAL A 170 4.71 -4.21 -3.96
CA VAL A 170 5.16 -3.77 -2.64
C VAL A 170 6.54 -3.14 -2.77
N ALA A 171 6.66 -1.86 -2.47
CA ALA A 171 7.94 -1.15 -2.47
C ALA A 171 8.63 -1.36 -1.11
N LEU A 172 9.68 -2.20 -1.09
CA LEU A 172 10.49 -2.55 0.08
C LEU A 172 11.96 -2.19 -0.17
N GLY A 173 12.57 -1.44 0.75
CA GLY A 173 13.91 -0.90 0.55
C GLY A 173 13.97 -0.04 -0.71
N TYR A 174 12.91 0.70 -0.97
CA TYR A 174 12.72 1.46 -2.19
C TYR A 174 13.05 2.94 -1.98
N GLY A 175 13.67 3.56 -3.00
CA GLY A 175 13.86 4.99 -3.10
C GLY A 175 13.90 5.41 -4.57
N GLY A 176 13.11 6.40 -4.98
CA GLY A 176 13.01 6.83 -6.37
C GLY A 176 14.31 7.41 -6.91
N ARG A 177 15.10 8.10 -6.08
CA ARG A 177 16.44 8.57 -6.48
C ARG A 177 17.37 7.40 -6.75
N ASP A 178 17.37 6.38 -5.90
CA ASP A 178 18.20 5.18 -6.09
C ASP A 178 17.76 4.40 -7.34
N GLU A 179 16.45 4.28 -7.57
CA GLU A 179 15.91 3.67 -8.78
C GLU A 179 16.41 4.37 -10.05
N ILE A 180 16.33 5.71 -10.10
CA ILE A 180 16.83 6.51 -11.24
C ILE A 180 18.33 6.32 -11.42
N VAL A 181 19.11 6.32 -10.35
CA VAL A 181 20.56 6.07 -10.42
C VAL A 181 20.86 4.67 -10.95
N GLN A 182 20.10 3.65 -10.56
CA GLN A 182 20.24 2.29 -11.11
C GLN A 182 19.90 2.25 -12.61
N ALA A 183 18.85 2.94 -13.04
CA ALA A 183 18.49 3.06 -14.46
C ALA A 183 19.61 3.74 -15.27
N ILE A 184 20.17 4.85 -14.77
CA ILE A 184 21.30 5.56 -15.40
C ILE A 184 22.51 4.63 -15.53
N ARG A 185 22.84 3.86 -14.47
CA ARG A 185 23.98 2.92 -14.51
C ARG A 185 23.75 1.80 -15.52
N ALA A 186 22.52 1.32 -15.68
CA ALA A 186 22.19 0.31 -16.67
C ALA A 186 22.35 0.86 -18.10
N LEU A 187 21.80 2.04 -18.37
CA LEU A 187 21.96 2.74 -19.66
C LEU A 187 23.42 3.02 -20.00
N ALA A 188 24.22 3.49 -19.04
CA ALA A 188 25.65 3.73 -19.24
C ALA A 188 26.42 2.43 -19.62
N ARG A 189 26.03 1.29 -19.05
CA ARG A 189 26.59 -0.02 -19.44
C ARG A 189 26.19 -0.40 -20.86
N GLU A 190 24.92 -0.22 -21.25
CA GLU A 190 24.47 -0.49 -22.62
C GLU A 190 25.22 0.38 -23.65
N VAL A 191 25.47 1.65 -23.32
CA VAL A 191 26.29 2.53 -24.18
C VAL A 191 27.73 2.03 -24.28
N SER A 192 28.36 1.66 -23.15
CA SER A 192 29.73 1.14 -23.16
C SER A 192 29.89 -0.19 -23.91
N GLU A 193 28.83 -0.98 -23.97
CA GLU A 193 28.75 -2.26 -24.70
C GLU A 193 28.34 -2.08 -26.18
N GLY A 194 28.11 -0.84 -26.62
CA GLY A 194 27.68 -0.53 -27.99
C GLY A 194 26.26 -0.96 -28.35
N LYS A 195 25.43 -1.29 -27.34
CA LYS A 195 24.02 -1.68 -27.50
C LYS A 195 23.08 -0.48 -27.68
N LEU A 196 23.51 0.70 -27.20
CA LEU A 196 22.77 1.94 -27.22
C LEU A 196 23.73 3.09 -27.55
N THR A 197 23.25 4.15 -28.22
CA THR A 197 24.03 5.40 -28.33
C THR A 197 23.54 6.43 -27.32
N PRO A 198 24.39 7.39 -26.90
CA PRO A 198 23.95 8.44 -25.97
C PRO A 198 22.73 9.22 -26.45
N GLU A 199 22.62 9.44 -27.77
CA GLU A 199 21.52 10.19 -28.41
C GLU A 199 20.20 9.42 -28.40
N ALA A 200 20.23 8.09 -28.23
CA ALA A 200 19.06 7.23 -28.11
C ALA A 200 18.54 7.10 -26.67
N ILE A 201 19.18 7.79 -25.71
CA ILE A 201 18.69 7.85 -24.33
C ILE A 201 17.59 8.92 -24.26
N ASP A 202 16.34 8.47 -24.37
CA ASP A 202 15.13 9.28 -24.19
C ASP A 202 14.36 8.87 -22.91
N SER A 203 13.23 9.49 -22.66
CA SER A 203 12.41 9.21 -21.49
C SER A 203 11.89 7.76 -21.46
N GLU A 204 11.65 7.17 -22.64
CA GLU A 204 11.22 5.78 -22.76
C GLU A 204 12.37 4.82 -22.44
N ALA A 205 13.59 5.12 -22.89
CA ALA A 205 14.78 4.36 -22.54
C ALA A 205 15.01 4.35 -21.01
N VAL A 206 14.83 5.48 -20.32
CA VAL A 206 14.89 5.53 -18.85
C VAL A 206 13.78 4.68 -18.25
N SER A 207 12.53 4.86 -18.68
CA SER A 207 11.38 4.13 -18.13
C SER A 207 11.53 2.62 -18.24
N ARG A 208 12.13 2.10 -19.32
CA ARG A 208 12.42 0.66 -19.51
C ARG A 208 13.40 0.08 -18.48
N HIS A 209 14.16 0.92 -17.79
CA HIS A 209 15.14 0.50 -16.78
C HIS A 209 14.65 0.70 -15.34
N LEU A 210 13.43 1.24 -15.15
CA LEU A 210 12.81 1.35 -13.83
C LEU A 210 12.20 0.03 -13.37
N TYR A 211 11.97 -0.11 -12.06
CA TYR A 211 11.30 -1.28 -11.49
C TYR A 211 9.88 -1.47 -12.04
N THR A 212 9.24 -0.38 -12.49
CA THR A 212 7.87 -0.36 -13.00
C THR A 212 7.78 -0.39 -14.54
N ARG A 213 8.87 -0.75 -15.25
CA ARG A 213 9.01 -0.69 -16.73
C ARG A 213 7.86 -1.29 -17.55
N ASP A 214 7.15 -2.27 -16.98
CA ASP A 214 6.05 -2.98 -17.65
C ASP A 214 4.67 -2.45 -17.23
N LEU A 215 4.62 -1.34 -16.49
CA LEU A 215 3.41 -0.81 -15.88
C LEU A 215 3.11 0.59 -16.40
N PRO A 216 1.85 0.98 -16.49
CA PRO A 216 1.49 2.38 -16.63
C PRO A 216 1.88 3.14 -15.37
N ASP A 217 2.18 4.44 -15.53
CA ASP A 217 2.39 5.33 -14.40
C ASP A 217 1.16 5.38 -13.49
N PRO A 218 1.30 5.71 -12.20
CA PRO A 218 0.16 5.86 -11.30
C PRO A 218 -0.77 6.98 -11.75
N ASP A 219 -2.07 6.69 -11.84
CA ASP A 219 -3.09 7.71 -12.05
C ASP A 219 -3.29 8.57 -10.79
N LEU A 220 -3.20 7.93 -9.61
CA LEU A 220 -3.40 8.53 -8.30
C LEU A 220 -2.33 8.08 -7.31
N ILE A 221 -1.68 9.04 -6.64
CA ILE A 221 -0.86 8.79 -5.46
C ILE A 221 -1.64 9.28 -4.24
N PHE A 222 -1.95 8.37 -3.35
CA PHE A 222 -2.65 8.63 -2.09
C PHE A 222 -1.67 8.51 -0.92
N ARG A 223 -1.61 9.54 -0.06
CA ARG A 223 -0.83 9.50 1.18
C ARG A 223 -1.69 9.81 2.38
N THR A 224 -1.54 8.99 3.42
CA THR A 224 -2.16 9.18 4.73
C THR A 224 -1.28 10.03 5.65
N SER A 225 -1.81 10.46 6.81
CA SER A 225 -1.11 11.12 7.92
C SER A 225 -0.89 12.63 7.82
N GLY A 226 -1.56 13.34 6.89
CA GLY A 226 -1.51 14.79 6.78
C GLY A 226 -0.21 15.35 6.19
N GLU A 227 0.70 14.50 5.74
CA GLU A 227 1.96 14.92 5.16
C GLU A 227 1.83 15.13 3.65
N GLU A 228 2.00 16.36 3.18
CA GLU A 228 1.83 16.77 1.77
C GLU A 228 3.14 16.69 0.98
N ARG A 229 3.71 15.49 0.86
CA ARG A 229 4.92 15.18 0.09
C ARG A 229 4.93 13.73 -0.35
N ILE A 230 5.66 13.39 -1.42
CA ILE A 230 5.77 12.01 -1.94
C ILE A 230 6.98 11.24 -1.39
N SER A 231 7.86 11.88 -0.65
CA SER A 231 8.94 11.26 0.12
C SER A 231 9.76 10.24 -0.67
N ASN A 232 10.32 10.63 -1.81
CA ASN A 232 11.16 9.77 -2.65
C ASN A 232 10.42 8.55 -3.25
N PHE A 233 9.07 8.56 -3.28
CA PHE A 233 8.26 7.49 -3.84
C PHE A 233 7.91 7.75 -5.30
N LEU A 234 8.21 6.80 -6.19
CA LEU A 234 7.87 6.79 -7.62
C LEU A 234 8.14 8.14 -8.32
N LEU A 235 9.34 8.75 -8.09
CA LEU A 235 9.65 10.12 -8.53
C LEU A 235 9.49 10.32 -10.04
N TRP A 236 9.96 9.37 -10.84
CA TRP A 236 9.85 9.43 -12.29
C TRP A 236 8.40 9.24 -12.73
N GLN A 237 7.77 8.23 -12.19
CA GLN A 237 6.43 7.78 -12.57
C GLN A 237 5.32 8.73 -12.10
N SER A 238 5.60 9.58 -11.09
CA SER A 238 4.60 10.51 -10.51
C SER A 238 4.41 11.80 -11.29
N ALA A 239 5.15 12.00 -12.38
CA ALA A 239 5.22 13.27 -13.10
C ALA A 239 3.83 13.83 -13.51
N TYR A 240 2.86 12.95 -13.78
CA TYR A 240 1.50 13.31 -14.18
C TYR A 240 0.41 12.69 -13.28
N SER A 241 0.81 12.13 -12.14
CA SER A 241 -0.14 11.55 -11.18
C SER A 241 -0.93 12.63 -10.47
N GLU A 242 -2.23 12.39 -10.25
CA GLU A 242 -3.00 13.14 -9.26
C GLU A 242 -2.51 12.81 -7.85
N LEU A 243 -2.44 13.82 -6.98
CA LEU A 243 -2.02 13.64 -5.58
C LEU A 243 -3.21 13.86 -4.66
N TYR A 244 -3.42 12.94 -3.72
CA TYR A 244 -4.40 13.07 -2.65
C TYR A 244 -3.74 12.84 -1.29
N PHE A 245 -3.87 13.81 -0.40
CA PHE A 245 -3.35 13.77 0.97
C PHE A 245 -4.51 13.72 1.95
N SER A 246 -4.43 12.83 2.95
CA SER A 246 -5.44 12.67 3.99
C SER A 246 -4.80 12.79 5.37
N ASP A 247 -5.47 13.47 6.29
CA ASP A 247 -5.04 13.61 7.69
C ASP A 247 -5.15 12.31 8.49
N VAL A 248 -5.87 11.32 7.98
CA VAL A 248 -6.07 10.03 8.66
C VAL A 248 -4.75 9.28 8.75
N LEU A 249 -4.40 8.81 9.94
CA LEU A 249 -3.26 7.91 10.14
C LEU A 249 -3.57 6.55 9.50
N TRP A 250 -2.59 5.93 8.84
CA TRP A 250 -2.79 4.72 8.04
C TRP A 250 -3.63 3.63 8.72
N PRO A 251 -3.35 3.18 9.98
CA PRO A 251 -4.15 2.13 10.61
C PRO A 251 -5.59 2.53 10.94
N GLY A 252 -5.93 3.81 10.79
CA GLY A 252 -7.27 4.36 10.98
C GLY A 252 -8.02 4.65 9.67
N LEU A 253 -7.44 4.30 8.51
CA LEU A 253 -8.09 4.48 7.22
C LEU A 253 -9.40 3.70 7.17
N THR A 254 -10.47 4.35 6.72
CA THR A 254 -11.78 3.74 6.55
C THR A 254 -12.15 3.65 5.07
N HIS A 255 -13.09 2.76 4.73
CA HIS A 255 -13.61 2.65 3.37
C HIS A 255 -14.21 3.98 2.89
N LEU A 256 -14.90 4.71 3.75
CA LEU A 256 -15.44 6.03 3.42
C LEU A 256 -14.35 7.02 3.00
N GLU A 257 -13.21 7.06 3.73
CA GLU A 257 -12.09 7.95 3.39
C GLU A 257 -11.42 7.52 2.07
N PHE A 258 -11.27 6.23 1.86
CA PHE A 258 -10.78 5.68 0.59
C PHE A 258 -11.69 6.09 -0.58
N LEU A 259 -13.01 5.94 -0.44
CA LEU A 259 -13.98 6.36 -1.46
C LEU A 259 -13.92 7.88 -1.74
N ARG A 260 -13.66 8.71 -0.73
CA ARG A 260 -13.45 10.16 -0.91
C ARG A 260 -12.21 10.44 -1.76
N ALA A 261 -11.11 9.73 -1.55
CA ALA A 261 -9.90 9.86 -2.36
C ALA A 261 -10.19 9.52 -3.84
N ILE A 262 -10.85 8.38 -4.10
CA ILE A 262 -11.23 7.97 -5.45
C ILE A 262 -12.20 8.98 -6.09
N ARG A 263 -13.20 9.45 -5.34
CA ARG A 263 -14.14 10.47 -5.87
C ARG A 263 -13.46 11.79 -6.20
N THR A 264 -12.50 12.22 -5.39
CA THR A 264 -11.72 13.43 -5.65
C THR A 264 -10.92 13.31 -6.94
N PHE A 265 -10.27 12.16 -7.17
CA PHE A 265 -9.58 11.84 -8.42
C PHE A 265 -10.54 11.95 -9.63
N GLN A 266 -11.73 11.32 -9.55
CA GLN A 266 -12.73 11.37 -10.64
C GLN A 266 -13.16 12.80 -10.96
N LEU A 267 -13.36 13.66 -9.95
CA LEU A 267 -13.76 15.06 -10.13
C LEU A 267 -12.65 15.91 -10.75
N ARG A 268 -11.37 15.65 -10.46
CA ARG A 268 -10.24 16.36 -11.04
C ARG A 268 -10.02 15.97 -12.49
N ARG A 269 -10.08 14.67 -12.81
CA ARG A 269 -9.92 14.17 -14.17
C ARG A 269 -10.91 14.80 -15.16
N ARG A 270 -12.13 15.09 -14.74
CA ARG A 270 -13.13 15.80 -15.56
C ARG A 270 -12.72 17.22 -15.98
N ARG A 271 -11.83 17.87 -15.23
CA ARG A 271 -11.38 19.24 -15.52
C ARG A 271 -10.27 19.30 -16.57
N TYR A 272 -9.55 18.23 -16.77
CA TYR A 272 -8.42 18.14 -17.72
C TYR A 272 -8.76 17.43 -19.04
N GLY A 273 -9.94 16.85 -19.16
CA GLY A 273 -10.37 16.10 -20.34
C GLY A 273 -11.64 16.66 -21.02
N GLY A 274 -12.04 17.89 -20.69
CA GLY A 274 -13.17 18.58 -21.32
C GLY A 274 -12.73 19.77 -22.14
#